data_8de08f336c4e2a50d2600f464cc89662
#
_entry.id   8de08f336c4e2a50d2600f464cc89662
#
_cell.length_a   1.000
_cell.length_b   1.000
_cell.length_c   1.000
_cell.angle_alpha   90.00
_cell.angle_beta   90.00
_cell.angle_gamma   90.00
#
_symmetry.space_group_name_H-M   'P 1'
#
loop_
_entity.id
_entity.type
_entity.pdbx_description
1 polymer ?
#
loop_
_entity_poly.entity_id
_entity_poly.type
_entity_poly.pdbx_seq_one_letter_code
_entity_poly.pdbx_strand_id
1 'polypeptide(L)' 'METGLYLCPHCGEEVDTSPDPGAGLEQTYLEDCPVCCRPNLIHATYSPDDDGYFITASGEV' A
#
# COMPACT_ATOMS: atom_id res chain seq x y z
N MET A 1 10.95 9.00 7.24
CA MET A 1 10.49 8.41 5.98
C MET A 1 9.23 7.60 6.22
N GLU A 2 8.20 7.87 5.43
CA GLU A 2 6.92 7.22 5.62
C GLU A 2 6.86 5.89 4.89
N THR A 3 6.59 4.82 5.61
CA THR A 3 6.39 3.51 5.01
C THR A 3 5.13 2.90 5.59
N GLY A 4 4.53 2.01 4.85
CA GLY A 4 3.35 1.28 5.30
C GLY A 4 3.48 -0.19 5.01
N LEU A 5 2.70 -0.99 5.72
CA LEU A 5 2.65 -2.43 5.50
C LEU A 5 1.24 -2.82 5.11
N TYR A 6 1.12 -3.79 4.23
CA TYR A 6 -0.17 -4.37 3.89
C TYR A 6 -0.02 -5.87 3.70
N LEU A 7 -1.14 -6.58 3.82
CA LEU A 7 -1.14 -8.01 3.55
C LEU A 7 -1.57 -8.24 2.12
N CYS A 8 -0.79 -9.00 1.38
CA CYS A 8 -1.12 -9.35 0.01
C CYS A 8 -2.45 -10.10 -0.03
N PRO A 9 -3.45 -9.62 -0.82
CA PRO A 9 -4.74 -10.30 -0.87
C PRO A 9 -4.72 -11.65 -1.55
N HIS A 10 -3.62 -11.99 -2.22
CA HIS A 10 -3.48 -13.28 -2.90
C HIS A 10 -2.77 -14.32 -2.08
N CYS A 11 -1.63 -13.97 -1.47
CA CYS A 11 -0.82 -14.95 -0.74
C CYS A 11 -0.79 -14.73 0.78
N GLY A 12 -1.28 -13.59 1.26
CA GLY A 12 -1.33 -13.30 2.69
C GLY A 12 -0.02 -12.87 3.31
N GLU A 13 1.02 -12.68 2.51
CA GLU A 13 2.31 -12.24 3.03
C GLU A 13 2.32 -10.73 3.31
N GLU A 14 3.07 -10.35 4.33
CA GLU A 14 3.23 -8.95 4.68
C GLU A 14 4.19 -8.28 3.71
N VAL A 15 3.78 -7.15 3.15
CA VAL A 15 4.56 -6.44 2.13
C VAL A 15 4.75 -5.00 2.55
N ASP A 16 5.98 -4.51 2.43
CA ASP A 16 6.29 -3.11 2.68
C ASP A 16 5.97 -2.29 1.44
N THR A 17 5.41 -1.11 1.65
CA THR A 17 5.20 -0.16 0.57
C THR A 17 5.57 1.24 1.06
N SER A 18 6.03 2.09 0.14
CA SER A 18 6.47 3.44 0.48
C SER A 18 5.63 4.44 -0.32
N PRO A 19 4.53 4.93 0.25
CA PRO A 19 3.73 5.95 -0.43
C PRO A 19 4.54 7.22 -0.67
N ASP A 20 4.22 7.92 -1.76
CA ASP A 20 4.90 9.15 -2.12
C ASP A 20 4.31 10.31 -1.32
N PRO A 21 5.08 10.93 -0.41
CA PRO A 21 4.56 12.05 0.38
C PRO A 21 4.23 13.28 -0.46
N GLY A 22 4.77 13.36 -1.67
CA GLY A 22 4.45 14.45 -2.59
C GLY A 22 3.16 14.27 -3.35
N ALA A 23 2.53 13.11 -3.26
CA ALA A 23 1.30 12.81 -4.00
C ALA A 23 0.03 13.27 -3.30
N GLY A 24 0.13 13.88 -2.12
CA GLY A 24 -1.01 14.38 -1.37
C GLY A 24 -1.45 13.42 -0.28
N LEU A 25 -2.66 13.65 0.25
CA LEU A 25 -3.16 12.87 1.38
C LEU A 25 -3.65 11.49 0.96
N GLU A 26 -3.98 11.31 -0.29
CA GLU A 26 -4.55 10.06 -0.78
C GLU A 26 -3.94 9.71 -2.11
N GLN A 27 -3.55 8.47 -2.27
CA GLN A 27 -2.96 8.01 -3.52
C GLN A 27 -3.31 6.55 -3.78
N THR A 28 -3.38 6.20 -5.05
CA THR A 28 -3.69 4.84 -5.49
C THR A 28 -2.69 4.45 -6.57
N TYR A 29 -2.12 3.27 -6.48
CA TYR A 29 -1.13 2.81 -7.45
C TYR A 29 -1.11 1.29 -7.50
N LEU A 30 -0.53 0.76 -8.57
CA LEU A 30 -0.37 -0.68 -8.73
C LEU A 30 1.03 -1.08 -8.28
N GLU A 31 1.10 -2.19 -7.57
CA GLU A 31 2.36 -2.72 -7.08
C GLU A 31 2.32 -4.24 -7.12
N ASP A 32 3.38 -4.85 -7.62
CA ASP A 32 3.45 -6.31 -7.68
C ASP A 32 3.91 -6.88 -6.34
N CYS A 33 3.26 -7.94 -5.91
CA CYS A 33 3.69 -8.65 -4.71
C CYS A 33 5.03 -9.32 -4.97
N PRO A 34 6.04 -9.14 -4.12
CA PRO A 34 7.34 -9.77 -4.33
C PRO A 34 7.34 -11.28 -4.07
N VAL A 35 6.29 -11.80 -3.46
CA VAL A 35 6.20 -13.22 -3.12
C VAL A 35 5.45 -14.00 -4.19
N CYS A 36 4.23 -13.58 -4.51
CA CYS A 36 3.40 -14.29 -5.49
C CYS A 36 3.41 -13.67 -6.88
N CYS A 37 4.04 -12.51 -7.03
CA CYS A 37 4.19 -11.79 -8.30
C CYS A 37 2.87 -11.36 -8.94
N ARG A 38 1.81 -11.24 -8.15
CA ARG A 38 0.53 -10.78 -8.66
C ARG A 38 0.36 -9.28 -8.44
N PRO A 39 -0.31 -8.58 -9.35
CA PRO A 39 -0.52 -7.14 -9.18
C PRO A 39 -1.55 -6.86 -8.11
N ASN A 40 -1.27 -5.87 -7.28
CA ASN A 40 -2.17 -5.41 -6.23
C ASN A 40 -2.48 -3.94 -6.44
N LEU A 41 -3.72 -3.56 -6.25
CA LEU A 41 -4.11 -2.16 -6.26
C LEU A 41 -3.96 -1.63 -4.85
N ILE A 42 -3.05 -0.70 -4.67
CA ILE A 42 -2.71 -0.15 -3.36
C ILE A 42 -3.37 1.20 -3.19
N HIS A 43 -4.05 1.39 -2.07
CA HIS A 43 -4.65 2.67 -1.72
C HIS A 43 -4.02 3.13 -0.41
N ALA A 44 -3.31 4.23 -0.45
CA ALA A 44 -2.65 4.80 0.72
C ALA A 44 -3.30 6.13 1.08
N THR A 45 -3.68 6.26 2.34
CA THR A 45 -4.29 7.48 2.87
C THR A 45 -3.47 7.96 4.06
N TYR A 46 -2.99 9.19 3.99
CA TYR A 46 -2.24 9.76 5.10
C TYR A 46 -3.18 10.25 6.18
N SER A 47 -2.90 9.86 7.41
CA SER A 47 -3.66 10.34 8.57
C SER A 47 -2.77 11.24 9.41
N PRO A 48 -3.01 12.56 9.42
CA PRO A 48 -2.20 13.47 10.24
C PRO A 48 -2.39 13.24 11.73
N ASP A 49 -3.53 12.68 12.14
CA ASP A 49 -3.77 12.38 13.55
C ASP A 49 -2.88 11.25 14.05
N ASP A 50 -2.62 10.28 13.19
CA ASP A 50 -1.77 9.12 13.51
C ASP A 50 -0.35 9.29 13.01
N ASP A 51 -0.09 10.34 12.26
CA ASP A 51 1.20 10.64 11.66
C ASP A 51 1.74 9.46 10.85
N GLY A 52 0.88 8.88 10.03
CA GLY A 52 1.24 7.74 9.22
C GLY A 52 0.23 7.48 8.12
N TYR A 53 0.47 6.41 7.37
CA TYR A 53 -0.38 6.03 6.25
C TYR A 53 -1.26 4.84 6.62
N PHE A 54 -2.50 4.90 6.17
CA PHE A 54 -3.41 3.77 6.22
C PHE A 54 -3.39 3.11 4.84
N ILE A 55 -2.92 1.87 4.77
CA ILE A 55 -2.70 1.17 3.50
C ILE A 55 -3.73 0.07 3.35
N THR A 56 -4.37 0.01 2.18
CA THR A 56 -5.24 -1.09 1.81
C THR A 56 -4.78 -1.65 0.49
N ALA A 57 -5.01 -2.93 0.27
CA ALA A 57 -4.63 -3.59 -0.97
C ALA A 57 -5.80 -4.42 -1.48
N SER A 58 -5.99 -4.39 -2.80
CA SER A 58 -7.03 -5.16 -3.46
C SER A 58 -6.41 -6.02 -4.55
N GLY A 59 -6.83 -7.27 -4.64
CA GLY A 59 -6.40 -8.18 -5.69
C GLY A 59 -7.25 -8.09 -6.95
N GLU A 60 -8.26 -7.25 -6.95
CA GLU A 60 -9.16 -7.08 -8.08
C GLU A 60 -8.63 -6.04 -9.05
N VAL A 61 -7.69 -6.45 -9.87
CA VAL A 61 -7.04 -5.56 -10.82
C VAL A 61 -7.32 -6.02 -12.25
#